data_2cf565e195523a0a325452ba938abfc6
#
_entry.id   2cf565e195523a0a325452ba938abfc6
#
_cell.length_a   1.000
_cell.length_b   1.000
_cell.length_c   1.000
_cell.angle_alpha   90.00
_cell.angle_beta   90.00
_cell.angle_gamma   90.00
#
_symmetry.space_group_name_H-M   'P 1'
#
loop_
_entity.id
_entity.type
_entity.pdbx_description
1 polymer ?
#
loop_
_entity_poly.entity_id
_entity_poly.type
_entity_poly.pdbx_seq_one_letter_code
_entity_poly.pdbx_strand_id
1 'polypeptide(L)'
;MRQIFQNNYSALGNVTFRRRALERAKEYSSDTPRIKSGTADSISSPKSENYEQFKKANLPSKRQKEKSPLERGFRGVFYMLIILLLSSTLNAQSLQSYQQEAAQNNPELKASFNRYLSELESRPQVGSLPDPEVAFAYFISPIETRVGPQRARISVTQMFPWFGSLSEKRSVSEANAKAQFEQFQEQRNRIFYQMEMIWSDLFEVEQQIRIAEENLRIINTLLEVSLSRYENGLTSQVDVLRAQIEQEDLKTQIELLKDNRRLLKERFNEFRNVDESSEVIIPDNLSASMALKNKDELKSTIIQQNPNLNKLRYREEASKEMVSLADREGKPSFGIGFDYIATGERTDVTNLSDNGRDAFVARASFKIPLFRNKYNAKVQQAELNLNSVQQDIITLENKLETDLYTALRDRSDAQRRFNLYDTKQIQRVEQAINIMMESYSSDVSDFEEILRLQRKLLEYQLKRIQAKADLYMANSYINYLSGVNNITENELNY
;
A
#
# COMPACT_ATOMS: atom_id res chain seq x y z
N MET A 1 3.36 9.31 -5.30
CA MET A 1 4.45 8.71 -4.52
C MET A 1 5.82 9.42 -4.69
N ARG A 2 6.27 9.76 -5.90
CA ARG A 2 7.54 10.51 -6.08
C ARG A 2 7.58 11.88 -5.37
N GLN A 3 6.53 12.68 -5.41
CA GLN A 3 6.50 14.01 -4.77
C GLN A 3 6.27 14.00 -3.27
N ILE A 4 5.46 13.08 -2.72
CA ILE A 4 5.24 12.94 -1.27
C ILE A 4 6.55 12.63 -0.54
N PHE A 5 7.39 11.77 -1.13
CA PHE A 5 8.71 11.49 -0.57
C PHE A 5 9.70 12.65 -0.79
N GLN A 6 9.50 13.53 -1.77
CA GLN A 6 10.39 14.69 -1.97
C GLN A 6 10.28 15.73 -0.85
N ASN A 7 9.12 15.98 -0.30
CA ASN A 7 8.92 17.06 0.69
C ASN A 7 9.33 16.68 2.12
N ASN A 8 9.25 15.40 2.51
CA ASN A 8 9.56 14.99 3.89
C ASN A 8 11.05 14.64 4.16
N TYR A 9 11.87 14.49 3.11
CA TYR A 9 13.31 14.22 3.28
C TYR A 9 14.19 15.48 3.25
N SER A 10 13.65 16.67 3.03
CA SER A 10 14.43 17.93 3.10
C SER A 10 14.93 18.25 4.51
N ALA A 11 14.38 17.60 5.55
CA ALA A 11 14.81 17.77 6.94
C ALA A 11 15.95 16.84 7.36
N LEU A 12 16.30 15.82 6.56
CA LEU A 12 17.43 14.92 6.82
C LEU A 12 18.47 15.12 5.72
N GLY A 13 19.48 15.93 6.04
CA GLY A 13 20.53 16.37 5.13
C GLY A 13 21.23 15.27 4.35
N ASN A 14 20.83 15.07 3.11
CA ASN A 14 21.70 14.59 2.04
C ASN A 14 21.01 14.70 0.65
N VAL A 15 21.08 15.85 0.05
CA VAL A 15 20.54 16.18 -1.28
C VAL A 15 21.23 15.38 -2.42
N THR A 16 22.45 14.91 -2.21
CA THR A 16 23.24 14.18 -3.21
C THR A 16 22.82 12.74 -3.43
N PHE A 17 22.26 12.07 -2.43
CA PHE A 17 21.81 10.68 -2.55
C PHE A 17 20.49 10.55 -3.35
N ARG A 18 19.64 11.54 -3.23
CA ARG A 18 18.33 11.63 -3.90
C ARG A 18 18.40 11.78 -5.41
N ARG A 19 19.33 12.62 -5.88
CA ARG A 19 19.50 12.89 -7.30
C ARG A 19 19.97 11.64 -8.06
N ARG A 20 20.87 10.86 -7.46
CA ARG A 20 21.38 9.61 -8.03
C ARG A 20 20.31 8.50 -8.12
N ALA A 21 19.44 8.34 -7.13
CA ALA A 21 18.39 7.32 -7.15
C ALA A 21 17.30 7.62 -8.21
N LEU A 22 16.95 8.90 -8.41
CA LEU A 22 15.98 9.34 -9.43
C LEU A 22 16.56 9.32 -10.86
N GLU A 23 17.83 9.63 -11.03
CA GLU A 23 18.51 9.52 -12.32
C GLU A 23 18.70 8.06 -12.72
N ARG A 24 19.07 7.18 -11.78
CA ARG A 24 19.15 5.72 -12.02
C ARG A 24 17.81 5.08 -12.37
N ALA A 25 16.71 5.48 -11.73
CA ALA A 25 15.38 4.98 -12.08
C ALA A 25 14.93 5.41 -13.50
N LYS A 26 15.45 6.52 -14.03
CA LYS A 26 15.24 6.95 -15.42
C LYS A 26 16.14 6.20 -16.40
N GLU A 27 17.37 5.91 -16.02
CA GLU A 27 18.33 5.12 -16.82
C GLU A 27 17.84 3.67 -17.03
N TYR A 28 17.23 3.05 -16.02
CA TYR A 28 16.66 1.70 -16.10
C TYR A 28 15.40 1.59 -16.97
N SER A 29 14.76 2.71 -17.30
CA SER A 29 13.58 2.73 -18.19
C SER A 29 13.95 2.84 -19.69
N SER A 30 15.21 3.16 -20.01
CA SER A 30 15.67 3.39 -21.39
C SER A 30 16.39 2.20 -22.05
N ASP A 31 16.77 1.17 -21.27
CA ASP A 31 17.57 0.03 -21.77
C ASP A 31 16.73 -1.22 -22.09
N THR A 32 15.60 -1.07 -22.77
CA THR A 32 14.95 -2.22 -23.42
C THR A 32 15.58 -2.46 -24.81
N PRO A 33 16.16 -3.63 -25.09
CA PRO A 33 16.70 -3.93 -26.41
C PRO A 33 15.57 -4.01 -27.44
N ARG A 34 15.64 -3.16 -28.46
CA ARG A 34 14.77 -3.22 -29.65
C ARG A 34 14.94 -4.54 -30.37
N ILE A 35 13.93 -5.39 -30.30
CA ILE A 35 13.76 -6.52 -31.22
C ILE A 35 13.37 -5.93 -32.57
N LYS A 36 14.23 -6.10 -33.57
CA LYS A 36 13.91 -5.86 -34.97
C LYS A 36 13.00 -6.97 -35.47
N SER A 37 11.76 -6.67 -35.77
CA SER A 37 10.95 -7.45 -36.69
C SER A 37 10.47 -6.53 -37.81
N GLY A 38 10.57 -7.03 -39.04
CA GLY A 38 10.36 -6.26 -40.24
C GLY A 38 8.92 -5.98 -40.59
N THR A 39 8.84 -4.94 -41.39
CA THR A 39 7.83 -4.61 -42.43
C THR A 39 6.34 -4.81 -42.15
N ALA A 40 5.61 -3.69 -41.99
CA ALA A 40 4.36 -3.39 -42.71
C ALA A 40 3.93 -1.92 -42.49
N ASP A 41 3.82 -1.23 -43.57
CA ASP A 41 2.97 -0.08 -44.02
C ASP A 41 2.36 0.92 -43.03
N SER A 42 2.81 2.16 -43.29
CA SER A 42 2.09 3.44 -43.35
C SER A 42 0.73 3.61 -42.68
N ILE A 43 0.68 4.38 -41.57
CA ILE A 43 -0.38 5.36 -41.30
C ILE A 43 0.27 6.57 -40.60
N SER A 44 0.01 7.76 -41.15
CA SER A 44 0.53 9.06 -40.78
C SER A 44 0.10 9.54 -39.40
N SER A 45 1.04 9.99 -38.59
CA SER A 45 0.80 10.78 -37.38
C SER A 45 0.90 12.27 -37.66
N PRO A 46 0.06 13.15 -37.07
CA PRO A 46 0.16 14.60 -37.23
C PRO A 46 1.28 15.20 -36.39
N LYS A 47 1.92 16.17 -36.95
CA LYS A 47 3.10 16.90 -36.49
C LYS A 47 2.86 17.64 -35.16
N SER A 48 3.83 17.53 -34.28
CA SER A 48 4.06 18.40 -33.14
C SER A 48 4.69 19.73 -33.55
N GLU A 49 3.88 20.73 -33.84
CA GLU A 49 4.30 22.12 -34.09
C GLU A 49 3.53 23.07 -33.18
N ASN A 50 3.73 23.06 -31.87
CA ASN A 50 3.16 24.08 -30.97
C ASN A 50 3.90 24.30 -29.66
N TYR A 51 5.19 23.94 -29.56
CA TYR A 51 5.91 24.09 -28.27
C TYR A 51 6.93 25.25 -28.26
N GLU A 52 7.20 25.91 -29.36
CA GLU A 52 8.21 26.99 -29.45
C GLU A 52 7.64 28.42 -29.49
N GLN A 53 6.32 28.62 -29.60
CA GLN A 53 5.75 29.98 -29.75
C GLN A 53 5.35 30.67 -28.44
N PHE A 54 5.47 30.06 -27.25
CA PHE A 54 5.07 30.70 -26.00
C PHE A 54 6.19 31.42 -25.23
N LYS A 55 7.38 31.55 -25.79
CA LYS A 55 8.54 32.13 -25.08
C LYS A 55 8.94 33.56 -25.49
N LYS A 56 8.19 34.23 -26.38
CA LYS A 56 8.48 35.63 -26.76
C LYS A 56 7.20 36.45 -26.86
N ALA A 57 6.69 36.95 -25.74
CA ALA A 57 5.80 38.12 -25.73
C ALA A 57 5.87 38.85 -24.40
N ASN A 58 6.61 39.96 -24.40
CA ASN A 58 6.31 41.22 -23.74
C ASN A 58 6.31 41.34 -22.22
N LEU A 59 7.41 41.85 -21.70
CA LEU A 59 7.47 42.69 -20.50
C LEU A 59 7.12 44.12 -20.87
N PRO A 60 6.13 44.78 -20.28
CA PRO A 60 5.98 46.22 -20.36
C PRO A 60 6.55 46.93 -19.14
N SER A 61 7.21 48.04 -19.42
CA SER A 61 7.88 48.97 -18.53
C SER A 61 6.97 49.58 -17.46
N LYS A 62 7.57 49.83 -16.25
CA LYS A 62 6.97 50.59 -15.13
C LYS A 62 6.56 52.00 -15.58
N ARG A 63 5.26 52.33 -15.41
CA ARG A 63 4.77 53.67 -15.19
C ARG A 63 3.97 53.73 -13.91
N GLN A 64 4.46 54.47 -12.93
CA GLN A 64 3.72 54.83 -11.75
C GLN A 64 2.48 55.67 -12.15
N LYS A 65 1.27 55.25 -11.71
CA LYS A 65 0.08 56.06 -11.65
C LYS A 65 -0.42 56.09 -10.20
N GLU A 66 -0.61 57.33 -9.68
CA GLU A 66 -1.24 57.61 -8.39
C GLU A 66 -2.65 57.03 -8.35
N LYS A 67 -3.00 56.43 -7.21
CA LYS A 67 -4.27 55.76 -6.99
C LYS A 67 -5.26 56.67 -6.24
N SER A 68 -6.48 56.81 -6.74
CA SER A 68 -7.57 57.59 -6.15
C SER A 68 -8.15 56.94 -4.88
N PRO A 69 -8.77 57.72 -3.96
CA PRO A 69 -9.25 57.24 -2.64
C PRO A 69 -10.39 56.21 -2.68
N LEU A 70 -11.11 56.04 -3.80
CA LEU A 70 -12.22 55.10 -3.95
C LEU A 70 -11.81 53.63 -4.12
N GLU A 71 -10.56 53.34 -4.48
CA GLU A 71 -10.07 51.97 -4.63
C GLU A 71 -9.72 51.25 -3.32
N ARG A 72 -9.63 51.98 -2.18
CA ARG A 72 -9.30 51.38 -0.87
C ARG A 72 -10.48 50.68 -0.20
N GLY A 73 -11.72 51.14 -0.45
CA GLY A 73 -12.92 50.50 0.10
C GLY A 73 -13.26 49.16 -0.55
N PHE A 74 -13.07 49.04 -1.87
CA PHE A 74 -13.38 47.80 -2.60
C PHE A 74 -12.41 46.68 -2.33
N ARG A 75 -11.15 46.97 -2.01
CA ARG A 75 -10.15 45.95 -1.65
C ARG A 75 -10.44 45.28 -0.32
N GLY A 76 -10.92 46.04 0.69
CA GLY A 76 -11.29 45.48 1.99
C GLY A 76 -12.48 44.52 1.89
N VAL A 77 -13.51 44.88 1.11
CA VAL A 77 -14.68 44.02 0.88
C VAL A 77 -14.31 42.80 0.03
N PHE A 78 -13.44 42.96 -0.94
CA PHE A 78 -12.96 41.84 -1.78
C PHE A 78 -12.08 40.85 -0.99
N TYR A 79 -11.20 41.33 -0.10
CA TYR A 79 -10.44 40.45 0.81
C TYR A 79 -11.35 39.80 1.85
N MET A 80 -12.34 40.48 2.36
CA MET A 80 -13.32 39.89 3.27
C MET A 80 -14.20 38.85 2.58
N LEU A 81 -14.56 39.04 1.30
CA LEU A 81 -15.29 38.08 0.49
C LEU A 81 -14.42 36.87 0.11
N ILE A 82 -13.11 37.08 -0.16
CA ILE A 82 -12.15 35.99 -0.40
C ILE A 82 -11.89 35.18 0.89
N ILE A 83 -11.80 35.86 2.05
CA ILE A 83 -11.67 35.19 3.35
C ILE A 83 -12.96 34.41 3.68
N LEU A 84 -14.15 34.96 3.34
CA LEU A 84 -15.43 34.28 3.51
C LEU A 84 -15.60 33.08 2.53
N LEU A 85 -15.06 33.18 1.32
CA LEU A 85 -15.04 32.11 0.34
C LEU A 85 -13.96 31.02 0.68
N LEU A 86 -12.88 31.40 1.35
CA LEU A 86 -11.86 30.48 1.85
C LEU A 86 -12.30 29.77 3.15
N SER A 87 -13.21 30.35 3.93
CA SER A 87 -13.77 29.71 5.12
C SER A 87 -14.91 28.72 4.84
N SER A 88 -15.41 28.64 3.61
CA SER A 88 -16.46 27.69 3.23
C SER A 88 -15.95 26.34 2.69
N THR A 89 -14.66 26.10 2.62
CA THR A 89 -14.11 24.76 2.48
C THR A 89 -13.76 24.18 3.86
N LEU A 90 -14.74 24.10 4.76
CA LEU A 90 -14.79 23.00 5.72
C LEU A 90 -14.98 21.75 4.88
N ASN A 91 -13.89 21.29 4.25
CA ASN A 91 -13.82 19.95 3.69
C ASN A 91 -14.13 19.02 4.86
N ALA A 92 -15.32 18.43 4.87
CA ALA A 92 -15.56 17.26 5.66
C ALA A 92 -14.39 16.33 5.32
N GLN A 93 -13.49 16.07 6.26
CA GLN A 93 -12.34 15.21 6.03
C GLN A 93 -12.91 13.88 5.56
N SER A 94 -12.71 13.56 4.30
CA SER A 94 -13.19 12.30 3.73
C SER A 94 -12.25 11.17 4.20
N LEU A 95 -12.75 9.96 4.28
CA LEU A 95 -11.91 8.79 4.55
C LEU A 95 -10.65 8.76 3.65
N GLN A 96 -10.81 9.21 2.41
CA GLN A 96 -9.72 9.30 1.43
C GLN A 96 -8.60 10.25 1.89
N SER A 97 -8.91 11.38 2.54
CA SER A 97 -7.87 12.27 3.09
C SER A 97 -7.10 11.62 4.23
N TYR A 98 -7.78 10.84 5.09
CA TYR A 98 -7.13 10.07 6.15
C TYR A 98 -6.26 8.93 5.59
N GLN A 99 -6.71 8.25 4.53
CA GLN A 99 -5.91 7.24 3.84
C GLN A 99 -4.66 7.85 3.18
N GLN A 100 -4.76 9.07 2.62
CA GLN A 100 -3.59 9.80 2.10
C GLN A 100 -2.60 10.17 3.21
N GLU A 101 -3.10 10.64 4.36
CA GLU A 101 -2.25 10.91 5.52
C GLU A 101 -1.55 9.64 6.03
N ALA A 102 -2.27 8.52 6.12
CA ALA A 102 -1.71 7.23 6.48
C ALA A 102 -0.66 6.76 5.46
N ALA A 103 -0.90 6.94 4.15
CA ALA A 103 0.08 6.61 3.11
C ALA A 103 1.40 7.35 3.28
N GLN A 104 1.35 8.58 3.80
CA GLN A 104 2.55 9.41 4.04
C GLN A 104 3.24 9.09 5.37
N ASN A 105 2.49 8.77 6.42
CA ASN A 105 3.00 8.75 7.78
C ASN A 105 3.18 7.35 8.35
N ASN A 106 2.43 6.36 7.86
CA ASN A 106 2.42 5.01 8.41
C ASN A 106 3.80 4.34 8.36
N PRO A 107 4.37 3.88 9.50
CA PRO A 107 5.71 3.29 9.56
C PRO A 107 5.81 1.97 8.80
N GLU A 108 4.75 1.16 8.78
CA GLU A 108 4.71 -0.13 8.10
C GLU A 108 4.81 0.04 6.57
N LEU A 109 4.14 1.06 6.02
CA LEU A 109 4.25 1.42 4.60
C LEU A 109 5.64 1.94 4.25
N LYS A 110 6.21 2.80 5.08
CA LYS A 110 7.59 3.29 4.91
C LYS A 110 8.59 2.14 4.93
N ALA A 111 8.44 1.21 5.86
CA ALA A 111 9.31 0.02 5.95
C ALA A 111 9.18 -0.87 4.71
N SER A 112 7.95 -1.12 4.23
CA SER A 112 7.71 -1.92 3.04
C SER A 112 8.27 -1.28 1.78
N PHE A 113 8.13 0.04 1.62
CA PHE A 113 8.71 0.78 0.51
C PHE A 113 10.24 0.76 0.53
N ASN A 114 10.85 0.91 1.71
CA ASN A 114 12.31 0.82 1.86
C ASN A 114 12.84 -0.59 1.51
N ARG A 115 12.09 -1.66 1.80
CA ARG A 115 12.44 -3.02 1.35
C ARG A 115 12.46 -3.12 -0.18
N TYR A 116 11.47 -2.52 -0.85
CA TYR A 116 11.47 -2.43 -2.31
C TYR A 116 12.69 -1.67 -2.84
N LEU A 117 13.01 -0.50 -2.27
CA LEU A 117 14.20 0.27 -2.66
C LEU A 117 15.50 -0.52 -2.42
N SER A 118 15.58 -1.26 -1.31
CA SER A 118 16.72 -2.13 -1.01
C SER A 118 16.89 -3.24 -2.04
N GLU A 119 15.79 -3.84 -2.51
CA GLU A 119 15.83 -4.88 -3.54
C GLU A 119 16.26 -4.32 -4.91
N LEU A 120 15.88 -3.09 -5.24
CA LEU A 120 16.37 -2.41 -6.44
C LEU A 120 17.90 -2.24 -6.46
N GLU A 121 18.51 -1.98 -5.29
CA GLU A 121 19.98 -1.85 -5.18
C GLU A 121 20.70 -3.21 -5.23
N SER A 122 20.00 -4.33 -5.20
CA SER A 122 20.57 -5.67 -5.42
C SER A 122 21.00 -5.87 -6.88
N ARG A 123 20.25 -5.32 -7.85
CA ARG A 123 20.49 -5.52 -9.30
C ARG A 123 21.92 -5.11 -9.75
N PRO A 124 22.42 -3.90 -9.43
CA PRO A 124 23.78 -3.52 -9.80
C PRO A 124 24.85 -4.40 -9.11
N GLN A 125 24.58 -4.86 -7.89
CA GLN A 125 25.52 -5.71 -7.14
C GLN A 125 25.70 -7.09 -7.80
N VAL A 126 24.60 -7.80 -8.07
CA VAL A 126 24.64 -9.15 -8.63
C VAL A 126 25.02 -9.19 -10.11
N GLY A 127 24.81 -8.07 -10.81
CA GLY A 127 25.11 -7.94 -12.24
C GLY A 127 26.52 -7.45 -12.55
N SER A 128 27.31 -7.13 -11.53
CA SER A 128 28.70 -6.69 -11.70
C SER A 128 29.64 -7.86 -11.85
N LEU A 129 30.77 -7.63 -12.52
CA LEU A 129 31.88 -8.58 -12.51
C LEU A 129 32.38 -8.78 -11.08
N PRO A 130 32.86 -9.98 -10.72
CA PRO A 130 33.61 -10.18 -9.47
C PRO A 130 34.79 -9.22 -9.39
N ASP A 131 35.15 -8.80 -8.19
CA ASP A 131 36.31 -7.94 -7.99
C ASP A 131 37.60 -8.57 -8.51
N PRO A 132 38.52 -7.80 -9.07
CA PRO A 132 39.84 -8.30 -9.43
C PRO A 132 40.62 -8.69 -8.18
N GLU A 133 41.21 -9.87 -8.22
CA GLU A 133 42.09 -10.37 -7.17
C GLU A 133 43.51 -9.87 -7.37
N VAL A 134 44.05 -9.18 -6.35
CA VAL A 134 45.45 -8.75 -6.30
C VAL A 134 46.19 -9.59 -5.29
N ALA A 135 47.22 -10.30 -5.75
CA ALA A 135 48.06 -11.11 -4.88
C ALA A 135 49.51 -10.61 -4.89
N PHE A 136 50.12 -10.57 -3.72
CA PHE A 136 51.52 -10.26 -3.52
C PHE A 136 52.24 -11.47 -2.97
N ALA A 137 53.38 -11.83 -3.59
CA ALA A 137 54.24 -12.90 -3.11
C ALA A 137 55.71 -12.41 -3.00
N TYR A 138 56.35 -12.75 -1.91
CA TYR A 138 57.78 -12.50 -1.68
C TYR A 138 58.49 -13.88 -1.59
N PHE A 139 59.58 -14.04 -2.37
CA PHE A 139 60.33 -15.27 -2.38
C PHE A 139 61.34 -15.28 -1.23
N ILE A 140 61.03 -15.97 -0.14
CA ILE A 140 61.95 -16.15 1.01
C ILE A 140 63.23 -16.84 0.54
N SER A 141 63.09 -17.83 -0.35
CA SER A 141 64.20 -18.47 -1.09
C SER A 141 64.06 -18.06 -2.55
N PRO A 142 64.89 -17.13 -3.04
CA PRO A 142 64.78 -16.65 -4.43
C PRO A 142 64.96 -17.77 -5.46
N ILE A 143 64.15 -17.75 -6.52
CA ILE A 143 64.31 -18.66 -7.66
C ILE A 143 65.31 -18.05 -8.62
N GLU A 144 66.45 -18.75 -8.79
CA GLU A 144 67.49 -18.34 -9.71
C GLU A 144 67.06 -18.50 -11.18
N THR A 145 67.26 -17.41 -11.95
CA THR A 145 67.02 -17.44 -13.39
C THR A 145 68.26 -16.97 -14.17
N ARG A 146 68.24 -17.11 -15.47
CA ARG A 146 69.37 -16.65 -16.32
C ARG A 146 69.74 -15.18 -16.05
N VAL A 147 68.72 -14.31 -15.85
CA VAL A 147 68.88 -12.86 -15.68
C VAL A 147 68.92 -12.42 -14.21
N GLY A 148 68.82 -13.36 -13.23
CA GLY A 148 68.94 -13.12 -11.81
C GLY A 148 67.84 -13.72 -10.96
N PRO A 149 67.94 -13.63 -9.62
CA PRO A 149 67.01 -14.23 -8.67
C PRO A 149 65.68 -13.46 -8.66
N GLN A 150 64.53 -14.17 -8.76
CA GLN A 150 63.20 -13.60 -8.55
C GLN A 150 63.01 -13.31 -7.06
N ARG A 151 62.61 -12.04 -6.71
CA ARG A 151 62.48 -11.57 -5.32
C ARG A 151 61.02 -11.38 -4.91
N ALA A 152 60.22 -10.83 -5.78
CA ALA A 152 58.80 -10.58 -5.47
C ALA A 152 57.95 -10.74 -6.73
N ARG A 153 56.64 -11.01 -6.51
CA ARG A 153 55.62 -11.07 -7.58
C ARG A 153 54.42 -10.28 -7.13
N ILE A 154 53.86 -9.50 -8.04
CA ILE A 154 52.53 -8.87 -7.93
C ILE A 154 51.68 -9.46 -9.05
N SER A 155 50.52 -10.01 -8.70
CA SER A 155 49.58 -10.63 -9.64
C SER A 155 48.25 -9.91 -9.58
N VAL A 156 47.66 -9.61 -10.74
CA VAL A 156 46.27 -9.10 -10.82
C VAL A 156 45.49 -10.07 -11.69
N THR A 157 44.37 -10.57 -11.18
CA THR A 157 43.51 -11.55 -11.90
C THR A 157 42.10 -11.09 -11.92
N GLN A 158 41.46 -10.99 -13.10
CA GLN A 158 40.05 -10.77 -13.31
C GLN A 158 39.36 -12.08 -13.73
N MET A 159 38.35 -12.48 -12.97
CA MET A 159 37.50 -13.61 -13.32
C MET A 159 36.25 -13.16 -14.06
N PHE A 160 35.85 -13.97 -15.05
CA PHE A 160 34.67 -13.79 -15.88
C PHE A 160 33.77 -15.02 -15.75
N PRO A 161 32.55 -14.91 -15.18
CA PRO A 161 31.56 -15.97 -15.21
C PRO A 161 31.22 -16.37 -16.66
N TRP A 162 30.60 -17.54 -16.82
CA TRP A 162 30.11 -17.95 -18.13
C TRP A 162 29.19 -16.92 -18.77
N PHE A 163 29.23 -16.78 -20.08
CA PHE A 163 28.47 -15.80 -20.85
C PHE A 163 26.99 -15.87 -20.50
N GLY A 164 26.37 -14.69 -20.23
CA GLY A 164 24.98 -14.55 -19.84
C GLY A 164 24.69 -14.75 -18.35
N SER A 165 25.62 -15.34 -17.53
CA SER A 165 25.35 -15.56 -16.10
C SER A 165 25.05 -14.26 -15.33
N LEU A 166 25.73 -13.17 -15.64
CA LEU A 166 25.47 -11.87 -15.01
C LEU A 166 24.15 -11.25 -15.50
N SER A 167 23.76 -11.50 -16.74
CA SER A 167 22.46 -11.09 -17.25
C SER A 167 21.32 -11.79 -16.54
N GLU A 168 21.42 -13.14 -16.40
CA GLU A 168 20.41 -13.91 -15.67
C GLU A 168 20.30 -13.47 -14.19
N LYS A 169 21.43 -13.22 -13.52
CA LYS A 169 21.42 -12.66 -12.15
C LYS A 169 20.68 -11.34 -12.08
N ARG A 170 20.87 -10.45 -13.06
CA ARG A 170 20.14 -9.18 -13.15
C ARG A 170 18.64 -9.40 -13.34
N SER A 171 18.26 -10.33 -14.24
CA SER A 171 16.85 -10.65 -14.50
C SER A 171 16.16 -11.20 -13.26
N VAL A 172 16.81 -12.12 -12.53
CA VAL A 172 16.30 -12.63 -11.24
C VAL A 172 16.08 -11.50 -10.24
N SER A 173 17.08 -10.63 -10.06
CA SER A 173 16.99 -9.50 -9.12
C SER A 173 15.91 -8.49 -9.54
N GLU A 174 15.76 -8.23 -10.85
CA GLU A 174 14.72 -7.35 -11.36
C GLU A 174 13.31 -7.91 -11.10
N ALA A 175 13.10 -9.19 -11.37
CA ALA A 175 11.82 -9.85 -11.10
C ALA A 175 11.51 -9.87 -9.59
N ASN A 176 12.50 -10.09 -8.73
CA ASN A 176 12.34 -9.99 -7.27
C ASN A 176 11.98 -8.56 -6.82
N ALA A 177 12.60 -7.53 -7.40
CA ALA A 177 12.26 -6.15 -7.10
C ALA A 177 10.82 -5.80 -7.52
N LYS A 178 10.35 -6.29 -8.67
CA LYS A 178 8.94 -6.17 -9.08
C LYS A 178 8.01 -6.90 -8.10
N ALA A 179 8.35 -8.11 -7.66
CA ALA A 179 7.59 -8.84 -6.65
C ALA A 179 7.53 -8.09 -5.32
N GLN A 180 8.62 -7.43 -4.91
CA GLN A 180 8.66 -6.61 -3.69
C GLN A 180 7.85 -5.32 -3.82
N PHE A 181 7.75 -4.75 -5.02
CA PHE A 181 6.85 -3.62 -5.29
C PHE A 181 5.38 -4.03 -5.14
N GLU A 182 4.97 -5.16 -5.69
CA GLU A 182 3.61 -5.69 -5.52
C GLU A 182 3.31 -6.03 -4.05
N GLN A 183 4.31 -6.48 -3.28
CA GLN A 183 4.18 -6.65 -1.83
C GLN A 183 3.89 -5.32 -1.13
N PHE A 184 4.53 -4.23 -1.55
CA PHE A 184 4.23 -2.88 -1.05
C PHE A 184 2.82 -2.44 -1.43
N GLN A 185 2.37 -2.71 -2.65
CA GLN A 185 1.00 -2.39 -3.09
C GLN A 185 -0.05 -3.15 -2.28
N GLU A 186 0.18 -4.44 -2.03
CA GLU A 186 -0.69 -5.25 -1.16
C GLU A 186 -0.76 -4.68 0.25
N GLN A 187 0.39 -4.37 0.84
CA GLN A 187 0.47 -3.79 2.18
C GLN A 187 -0.32 -2.49 2.29
N ARG A 188 -0.23 -1.61 1.30
CA ARG A 188 -0.99 -0.37 1.23
C ARG A 188 -2.50 -0.65 1.15
N ASN A 189 -2.90 -1.55 0.24
CA ASN A 189 -4.32 -1.88 0.06
C ASN A 189 -4.91 -2.52 1.32
N ARG A 190 -4.14 -3.34 2.02
CA ARG A 190 -4.52 -3.96 3.29
C ARG A 190 -4.72 -2.91 4.39
N ILE A 191 -3.81 -1.96 4.52
CA ILE A 191 -3.94 -0.86 5.50
C ILE A 191 -5.17 -0.01 5.17
N PHE A 192 -5.40 0.34 3.92
CA PHE A 192 -6.58 1.12 3.53
C PHE A 192 -7.88 0.37 3.81
N TYR A 193 -7.93 -0.93 3.53
CA TYR A 193 -9.06 -1.78 3.87
C TYR A 193 -9.28 -1.86 5.40
N GLN A 194 -8.23 -1.99 6.19
CA GLN A 194 -8.32 -1.96 7.66
C GLN A 194 -8.83 -0.61 8.19
N MET A 195 -8.42 0.49 7.56
CA MET A 195 -8.97 1.81 7.89
C MET A 195 -10.45 1.92 7.52
N GLU A 196 -10.89 1.35 6.39
CA GLU A 196 -12.29 1.28 5.98
C GLU A 196 -13.13 0.46 6.97
N MET A 197 -12.56 -0.63 7.52
CA MET A 197 -13.21 -1.42 8.58
C MET A 197 -13.47 -0.56 9.82
N ILE A 198 -12.43 0.06 10.38
CA ILE A 198 -12.57 0.88 11.57
C ILE A 198 -13.46 2.08 11.31
N TRP A 199 -13.41 2.66 10.10
CA TRP A 199 -14.29 3.74 9.69
C TRP A 199 -15.77 3.33 9.70
N SER A 200 -16.08 2.13 9.22
CA SER A 200 -17.42 1.54 9.28
C SER A 200 -17.87 1.31 10.72
N ASP A 201 -16.99 0.78 11.57
CA ASP A 201 -17.27 0.55 12.99
C ASP A 201 -17.49 1.88 13.74
N LEU A 202 -16.69 2.91 13.43
CA LEU A 202 -16.87 4.27 13.97
C LEU A 202 -18.22 4.87 13.57
N PHE A 203 -18.61 4.73 12.30
CA PHE A 203 -19.93 5.15 11.84
C PHE A 203 -21.03 4.39 12.58
N GLU A 204 -20.91 3.07 12.69
CA GLU A 204 -21.91 2.24 13.36
C GLU A 204 -22.09 2.67 14.82
N VAL A 205 -21.01 2.78 15.59
CA VAL A 205 -21.06 3.14 17.01
C VAL A 205 -21.61 4.56 17.21
N GLU A 206 -21.27 5.52 16.35
CA GLU A 206 -21.80 6.88 16.41
C GLU A 206 -23.32 6.91 16.18
N GLN A 207 -23.81 6.14 15.20
CA GLN A 207 -25.25 6.02 14.96
C GLN A 207 -25.96 5.27 16.09
N GLN A 208 -25.33 4.24 16.66
CA GLN A 208 -25.86 3.51 17.82
C GLN A 208 -26.03 4.44 19.05
N ILE A 209 -25.03 5.30 19.32
CA ILE A 209 -25.13 6.31 20.40
C ILE A 209 -26.31 7.23 20.16
N ARG A 210 -26.46 7.81 18.95
CA ARG A 210 -27.57 8.71 18.61
C ARG A 210 -28.94 8.04 18.79
N ILE A 211 -29.07 6.80 18.32
CA ILE A 211 -30.30 6.03 18.45
C ILE A 211 -30.60 5.72 19.92
N ALA A 212 -29.60 5.31 20.71
CA ALA A 212 -29.76 5.03 22.13
C ALA A 212 -30.13 6.28 22.93
N GLU A 213 -29.52 7.44 22.65
CA GLU A 213 -29.85 8.72 23.28
C GLU A 213 -31.26 9.19 22.93
N GLU A 214 -31.74 8.97 21.69
CA GLU A 214 -33.13 9.24 21.31
C GLU A 214 -34.10 8.33 22.06
N ASN A 215 -33.80 7.02 22.13
CA ASN A 215 -34.62 6.07 22.88
C ASN A 215 -34.64 6.39 24.38
N LEU A 216 -33.53 6.86 24.96
CA LEU A 216 -33.47 7.28 26.35
C LEU A 216 -34.40 8.47 26.61
N ARG A 217 -34.52 9.43 25.67
CA ARG A 217 -35.50 10.53 25.77
C ARG A 217 -36.94 10.02 25.79
N ILE A 218 -37.26 9.03 24.94
CA ILE A 218 -38.56 8.39 24.90
C ILE A 218 -38.86 7.66 26.22
N ILE A 219 -37.92 6.89 26.74
CA ILE A 219 -38.09 6.17 28.03
C ILE A 219 -38.25 7.15 29.19
N ASN A 220 -37.54 8.28 29.20
CA ASN A 220 -37.73 9.33 30.20
C ASN A 220 -39.18 9.89 30.19
N THR A 221 -39.73 10.15 29.01
CA THR A 221 -41.12 10.56 28.85
C THR A 221 -42.11 9.50 29.36
N LEU A 222 -41.87 8.24 29.01
CA LEU A 222 -42.68 7.09 29.50
C LEU A 222 -42.61 6.92 31.03
N LEU A 223 -41.42 7.16 31.63
CA LEU A 223 -41.24 7.16 33.07
C LEU A 223 -42.06 8.30 33.75
N GLU A 224 -42.01 9.52 33.22
CA GLU A 224 -42.79 10.63 33.73
C GLU A 224 -44.32 10.32 33.65
N VAL A 225 -44.81 9.80 32.53
CA VAL A 225 -46.20 9.40 32.35
C VAL A 225 -46.59 8.28 33.33
N SER A 226 -45.76 7.25 33.51
CA SER A 226 -46.05 6.18 34.43
C SER A 226 -46.06 6.63 35.89
N LEU A 227 -45.17 7.55 36.27
CA LEU A 227 -45.13 8.13 37.63
C LEU A 227 -46.42 8.96 37.88
N SER A 228 -46.80 9.85 36.97
CA SER A 228 -48.03 10.65 37.09
C SER A 228 -49.29 9.77 37.21
N ARG A 229 -49.40 8.70 36.42
CA ARG A 229 -50.52 7.75 36.53
C ARG A 229 -50.54 6.98 37.87
N TYR A 230 -49.33 6.58 38.37
CA TYR A 230 -49.22 5.94 39.66
C TYR A 230 -49.68 6.86 40.81
N GLU A 231 -49.25 8.14 40.79
CA GLU A 231 -49.69 9.17 41.78
C GLU A 231 -51.20 9.36 41.80
N ASN A 232 -51.87 9.21 40.63
CA ASN A 232 -53.31 9.28 40.51
C ASN A 232 -54.04 7.93 40.71
N GLY A 233 -53.31 6.86 41.10
CA GLY A 233 -53.90 5.55 41.35
C GLY A 233 -54.36 4.79 40.09
N LEU A 234 -53.90 5.22 38.88
CA LEU A 234 -54.33 4.68 37.59
C LEU A 234 -53.42 3.57 37.09
N THR A 235 -52.26 3.31 37.73
CA THR A 235 -51.34 2.23 37.34
C THR A 235 -50.57 1.71 38.55
N SER A 236 -49.84 0.61 38.39
CA SER A 236 -49.07 -0.04 39.46
C SER A 236 -47.66 0.55 39.57
N GLN A 237 -47.07 0.53 40.79
CA GLN A 237 -45.65 0.87 41.02
C GLN A 237 -44.70 0.05 40.12
N VAL A 238 -45.11 -1.16 39.73
CA VAL A 238 -44.31 -2.06 38.88
C VAL A 238 -43.99 -1.40 37.53
N ASP A 239 -44.93 -0.62 36.96
CA ASP A 239 -44.71 0.05 35.67
C ASP A 239 -43.66 1.15 35.78
N VAL A 240 -43.65 1.90 36.90
CA VAL A 240 -42.62 2.90 37.19
C VAL A 240 -41.25 2.21 37.31
N LEU A 241 -41.17 1.12 38.05
CA LEU A 241 -39.92 0.35 38.21
C LEU A 241 -39.41 -0.24 36.90
N ARG A 242 -40.31 -0.74 36.01
CA ARG A 242 -39.95 -1.21 34.66
C ARG A 242 -39.33 -0.09 33.79
N ALA A 243 -39.91 1.10 33.81
CA ALA A 243 -39.37 2.25 33.09
C ALA A 243 -38.01 2.70 33.64
N GLN A 244 -37.82 2.66 34.97
CA GLN A 244 -36.55 2.97 35.62
C GLN A 244 -35.45 1.97 35.23
N ILE A 245 -35.76 0.67 35.24
CA ILE A 245 -34.82 -0.38 34.81
C ILE A 245 -34.36 -0.12 33.38
N GLU A 246 -35.28 0.12 32.44
CA GLU A 246 -34.96 0.38 31.05
C GLU A 246 -34.12 1.66 30.88
N GLN A 247 -34.42 2.71 31.67
CA GLN A 247 -33.63 3.95 31.68
C GLN A 247 -32.17 3.68 32.10
N GLU A 248 -31.93 2.94 33.19
CA GLU A 248 -30.58 2.68 33.66
C GLU A 248 -29.80 1.76 32.72
N ASP A 249 -30.47 0.77 32.12
CA ASP A 249 -29.86 -0.10 31.09
C ASP A 249 -29.41 0.70 29.88
N LEU A 250 -30.25 1.62 29.36
CA LEU A 250 -29.89 2.50 28.25
C LEU A 250 -28.75 3.46 28.58
N LYS A 251 -28.75 4.06 29.78
CA LYS A 251 -27.63 4.92 30.22
C LYS A 251 -26.31 4.16 30.23
N THR A 252 -26.33 2.96 30.80
CA THR A 252 -25.14 2.10 30.84
C THR A 252 -24.67 1.72 29.43
N GLN A 253 -25.60 1.35 28.56
CA GLN A 253 -25.29 1.02 27.17
C GLN A 253 -24.66 2.21 26.41
N ILE A 254 -25.17 3.43 26.61
CA ILE A 254 -24.61 4.65 25.99
C ILE A 254 -23.16 4.86 26.44
N GLU A 255 -22.84 4.72 27.72
CA GLU A 255 -21.48 4.88 28.21
C GLU A 255 -20.52 3.80 27.65
N LEU A 256 -20.96 2.54 27.57
CA LEU A 256 -20.18 1.47 26.92
C LEU A 256 -19.92 1.77 25.43
N LEU A 257 -20.90 2.30 24.71
CA LEU A 257 -20.73 2.71 23.32
C LEU A 257 -19.75 3.89 23.19
N LYS A 258 -19.78 4.87 24.10
CA LYS A 258 -18.83 6.00 24.12
C LYS A 258 -17.39 5.50 24.37
N ASP A 259 -17.21 4.55 25.26
CA ASP A 259 -15.90 3.95 25.51
C ASP A 259 -15.38 3.19 24.28
N ASN A 260 -16.25 2.41 23.62
CA ASN A 260 -15.90 1.73 22.38
C ASN A 260 -15.53 2.72 21.26
N ARG A 261 -16.28 3.83 21.11
CA ARG A 261 -15.97 4.91 20.17
C ARG A 261 -14.57 5.47 20.40
N ARG A 262 -14.19 5.71 21.66
CA ARG A 262 -12.84 6.19 22.00
C ARG A 262 -11.75 5.22 21.53
N LEU A 263 -11.89 3.93 21.86
CA LEU A 263 -10.96 2.89 21.42
C LEU A 263 -10.85 2.81 19.89
N LEU A 264 -11.96 2.92 19.16
CA LEU A 264 -11.95 2.90 17.69
C LEU A 264 -11.23 4.12 17.11
N LYS A 265 -11.39 5.32 17.71
CA LYS A 265 -10.64 6.52 17.30
C LYS A 265 -9.14 6.37 17.50
N GLU A 266 -8.71 5.82 18.64
CA GLU A 266 -7.29 5.53 18.92
C GLU A 266 -6.70 4.56 17.88
N ARG A 267 -7.39 3.45 17.57
CA ARG A 267 -6.98 2.51 16.52
C ARG A 267 -6.92 3.13 15.14
N PHE A 268 -7.84 4.03 14.80
CA PHE A 268 -7.84 4.74 13.54
C PHE A 268 -6.64 5.68 13.42
N ASN A 269 -6.31 6.39 14.51
CA ASN A 269 -5.18 7.29 14.60
C ASN A 269 -3.83 6.56 14.55
N GLU A 270 -3.75 5.31 15.05
CA GLU A 270 -2.58 4.45 14.90
C GLU A 270 -2.17 4.25 13.43
N PHE A 271 -3.14 3.98 12.53
CA PHE A 271 -2.84 3.87 11.09
C PHE A 271 -2.30 5.16 10.49
N ARG A 272 -2.78 6.30 10.96
CA ARG A 272 -2.33 7.62 10.53
C ARG A 272 -0.97 8.01 11.11
N ASN A 273 -0.53 7.30 12.16
CA ASN A 273 0.67 7.62 12.96
C ASN A 273 0.62 9.07 13.49
N VAL A 274 -0.49 9.45 14.10
CA VAL A 274 -0.73 10.73 14.77
C VAL A 274 -1.04 10.50 16.24
N ASP A 275 -1.14 11.59 17.02
CA ASP A 275 -1.52 11.53 18.43
C ASP A 275 -2.90 10.85 18.60
N GLU A 276 -3.05 10.01 19.62
CA GLU A 276 -4.26 9.25 19.89
C GLU A 276 -5.50 10.14 20.10
N SER A 277 -5.31 11.35 20.64
CA SER A 277 -6.35 12.34 20.86
C SER A 277 -6.76 13.12 19.62
N SER A 278 -6.09 12.91 18.46
CA SER A 278 -6.41 13.60 17.21
C SER A 278 -7.85 13.36 16.79
N GLU A 279 -8.53 14.43 16.45
CA GLU A 279 -9.95 14.35 16.10
C GLU A 279 -10.15 13.53 14.80
N VAL A 280 -11.20 12.68 14.83
CA VAL A 280 -11.71 11.94 13.68
C VAL A 280 -13.15 12.35 13.43
N ILE A 281 -13.39 13.02 12.33
CA ILE A 281 -14.73 13.48 11.91
C ILE A 281 -15.40 12.37 11.13
N ILE A 282 -16.46 11.79 11.70
CA ILE A 282 -17.22 10.68 11.11
C ILE A 282 -18.41 11.25 10.35
N PRO A 283 -18.68 10.80 9.10
CA PRO A 283 -19.82 11.29 8.34
C PRO A 283 -21.15 10.76 8.91
N ASP A 284 -22.23 11.51 8.71
CA ASP A 284 -23.59 11.09 9.11
C ASP A 284 -24.12 9.93 8.23
N ASN A 285 -23.46 9.67 7.12
CA ASN A 285 -23.89 8.63 6.17
C ASN A 285 -22.69 7.95 5.50
N LEU A 286 -22.70 6.61 5.45
CA LEU A 286 -21.77 5.82 4.63
C LEU A 286 -22.32 5.71 3.21
N SER A 287 -21.54 6.19 2.25
CA SER A 287 -21.85 5.97 0.83
C SER A 287 -21.44 4.54 0.44
N ALA A 288 -22.40 3.64 0.45
CA ALA A 288 -22.21 2.25 0.04
C ALA A 288 -22.48 2.02 -1.47
N SER A 289 -22.48 3.10 -2.26
CA SER A 289 -22.83 3.02 -3.68
C SER A 289 -21.67 2.48 -4.51
N MET A 290 -21.62 1.16 -4.66
CA MET A 290 -20.84 0.52 -5.71
C MET A 290 -21.80 0.10 -6.84
N ALA A 291 -21.60 0.67 -8.03
CA ALA A 291 -22.23 0.10 -9.23
C ALA A 291 -21.72 -1.33 -9.38
N LEU A 292 -22.61 -2.31 -9.25
CA LEU A 292 -22.25 -3.72 -9.36
C LEU A 292 -21.75 -4.00 -10.78
N LYS A 293 -20.48 -4.28 -10.89
CA LYS A 293 -19.95 -5.03 -12.04
C LYS A 293 -20.49 -6.45 -11.99
N ASN A 294 -20.65 -7.05 -13.17
CA ASN A 294 -20.96 -8.47 -13.25
C ASN A 294 -19.91 -9.31 -12.51
N LYS A 295 -20.32 -10.43 -11.90
CA LYS A 295 -19.43 -11.35 -11.19
C LYS A 295 -18.20 -11.75 -12.02
N ASP A 296 -18.40 -12.05 -13.32
CA ASP A 296 -17.31 -12.47 -14.20
C ASP A 296 -16.32 -11.32 -14.50
N GLU A 297 -16.82 -10.09 -14.57
CA GLU A 297 -15.97 -8.89 -14.64
C GLU A 297 -15.15 -8.68 -13.36
N LEU A 298 -15.77 -8.88 -12.20
CA LEU A 298 -15.06 -8.79 -10.91
C LEU A 298 -13.97 -9.84 -10.82
N LYS A 299 -14.29 -11.10 -11.15
CA LYS A 299 -13.32 -12.20 -11.20
C LYS A 299 -12.16 -11.86 -12.15
N SER A 300 -12.44 -11.39 -13.35
CA SER A 300 -11.42 -10.99 -14.32
C SER A 300 -10.54 -9.85 -13.79
N THR A 301 -11.15 -8.83 -13.17
CA THR A 301 -10.43 -7.70 -12.56
C THR A 301 -9.49 -8.19 -11.44
N ILE A 302 -9.99 -9.05 -10.54
CA ILE A 302 -9.20 -9.62 -9.44
C ILE A 302 -7.99 -10.39 -9.99
N ILE A 303 -8.21 -11.28 -10.95
CA ILE A 303 -7.12 -12.07 -11.53
C ILE A 303 -6.07 -11.19 -12.20
N GLN A 304 -6.46 -10.05 -12.81
CA GLN A 304 -5.53 -9.18 -13.51
C GLN A 304 -4.82 -8.16 -12.60
N GLN A 305 -5.48 -7.69 -11.54
CA GLN A 305 -5.01 -6.52 -10.79
C GLN A 305 -4.65 -6.82 -9.33
N ASN A 306 -4.95 -8.02 -8.81
CA ASN A 306 -4.65 -8.34 -7.41
C ASN A 306 -3.13 -8.34 -7.18
N PRO A 307 -2.59 -7.49 -6.26
CA PRO A 307 -1.14 -7.36 -6.05
C PRO A 307 -0.50 -8.64 -5.53
N ASN A 308 -1.21 -9.45 -4.73
CA ASN A 308 -0.67 -10.72 -4.24
C ASN A 308 -0.47 -11.73 -5.39
N LEU A 309 -1.37 -11.73 -6.37
CA LEU A 309 -1.25 -12.59 -7.54
C LEU A 309 -0.11 -12.11 -8.45
N ASN A 310 -0.01 -10.79 -8.68
CA ASN A 310 1.08 -10.21 -9.46
C ASN A 310 2.44 -10.46 -8.80
N LYS A 311 2.52 -10.35 -7.46
CA LYS A 311 3.72 -10.74 -6.70
C LYS A 311 4.16 -12.18 -6.99
N LEU A 312 3.24 -13.13 -7.01
CA LEU A 312 3.54 -14.52 -7.32
C LEU A 312 3.95 -14.70 -8.78
N ARG A 313 3.34 -13.99 -9.72
CA ARG A 313 3.75 -13.99 -11.14
C ARG A 313 5.18 -13.48 -11.33
N TYR A 314 5.57 -12.41 -10.64
CA TYR A 314 6.96 -11.95 -10.68
C TYR A 314 7.93 -12.90 -9.98
N ARG A 315 7.49 -13.61 -8.93
CA ARG A 315 8.28 -14.70 -8.34
C ARG A 315 8.42 -15.91 -9.29
N GLU A 316 7.40 -16.22 -10.06
CA GLU A 316 7.48 -17.23 -11.11
C GLU A 316 8.48 -16.82 -12.19
N GLU A 317 8.46 -15.55 -12.64
CA GLU A 317 9.46 -14.98 -13.55
C GLU A 317 10.87 -15.13 -12.97
N ALA A 318 11.09 -14.70 -11.72
CA ALA A 318 12.36 -14.87 -11.03
C ALA A 318 12.82 -16.33 -10.95
N SER A 319 11.90 -17.26 -10.68
CA SER A 319 12.20 -18.70 -10.61
C SER A 319 12.56 -19.30 -11.96
N LYS A 320 11.95 -18.86 -13.06
CA LYS A 320 12.31 -19.25 -14.43
C LYS A 320 13.74 -18.80 -14.77
N GLU A 321 14.08 -17.56 -14.45
CA GLU A 321 15.44 -17.03 -14.63
C GLU A 321 16.46 -17.75 -13.72
N MET A 322 16.05 -18.18 -12.52
CA MET A 322 16.89 -18.94 -11.60
C MET A 322 17.23 -20.34 -12.14
N VAL A 323 16.30 -21.00 -12.85
CA VAL A 323 16.58 -22.28 -13.55
C VAL A 323 17.65 -22.05 -14.62
N SER A 324 17.52 -21.00 -15.43
CA SER A 324 18.50 -20.65 -16.46
C SER A 324 19.86 -20.31 -15.84
N LEU A 325 19.87 -19.57 -14.74
CA LEU A 325 21.09 -19.23 -14.01
C LEU A 325 21.78 -20.49 -13.45
N ALA A 326 21.02 -21.41 -12.86
CA ALA A 326 21.55 -22.66 -12.31
C ALA A 326 22.25 -23.53 -13.39
N ASP A 327 21.69 -23.60 -14.60
CA ASP A 327 22.36 -24.28 -15.73
C ASP A 327 23.65 -23.56 -16.11
N ARG A 328 23.67 -22.23 -16.21
CA ARG A 328 24.86 -21.44 -16.55
C ARG A 328 25.96 -21.54 -15.50
N GLU A 329 25.63 -21.66 -14.23
CA GLU A 329 26.60 -21.89 -13.15
C GLU A 329 27.29 -23.25 -13.24
N GLY A 330 26.69 -24.20 -13.96
CA GLY A 330 27.30 -25.49 -14.34
C GLY A 330 28.27 -25.40 -15.52
N LYS A 331 28.49 -24.24 -16.13
CA LYS A 331 29.43 -24.03 -17.23
C LYS A 331 30.80 -23.55 -16.70
N PRO A 332 31.87 -23.67 -17.48
CA PRO A 332 33.20 -23.18 -17.10
C PRO A 332 33.23 -21.66 -16.94
N SER A 333 34.04 -21.14 -16.01
CA SER A 333 34.41 -19.72 -15.97
C SER A 333 35.88 -19.54 -16.35
N PHE A 334 36.24 -18.34 -16.81
CA PHE A 334 37.60 -18.05 -17.25
C PHE A 334 38.12 -16.80 -16.57
N GLY A 335 39.45 -16.71 -16.45
CA GLY A 335 40.12 -15.56 -15.89
C GLY A 335 41.30 -15.10 -16.74
N ILE A 336 41.56 -13.81 -16.70
CA ILE A 336 42.75 -13.22 -17.32
C ILE A 336 43.54 -12.58 -16.19
N GLY A 337 44.85 -12.84 -16.18
CA GLY A 337 45.75 -12.30 -15.17
C GLY A 337 47.04 -11.79 -15.77
N PHE A 338 47.68 -10.86 -15.04
CA PHE A 338 49.00 -10.34 -15.35
C PHE A 338 49.83 -10.38 -14.08
N ASP A 339 51.07 -10.94 -14.24
CA ASP A 339 52.04 -10.95 -13.14
C ASP A 339 53.23 -10.06 -13.52
N TYR A 340 53.66 -9.24 -12.57
CA TYR A 340 54.92 -8.54 -12.56
C TYR A 340 55.83 -9.27 -11.58
N ILE A 341 57.03 -9.65 -12.03
CA ILE A 341 58.03 -10.36 -11.23
C ILE A 341 59.30 -9.52 -11.14
N ALA A 342 59.57 -9.01 -9.95
CA ALA A 342 60.80 -8.27 -9.67
C ALA A 342 62.00 -9.23 -9.58
N THR A 343 62.99 -9.01 -10.41
CA THR A 343 64.20 -9.83 -10.53
C THR A 343 65.43 -9.05 -10.01
N GLY A 344 66.19 -9.66 -9.15
CA GLY A 344 67.45 -9.06 -8.69
C GLY A 344 68.58 -9.31 -9.69
N GLU A 345 69.64 -8.49 -9.61
CA GLU A 345 70.81 -8.70 -10.43
C GLU A 345 71.64 -9.92 -9.98
N ARG A 346 72.27 -10.61 -10.93
CA ARG A 346 73.32 -11.63 -10.68
C ARG A 346 74.65 -10.96 -10.45
N THR A 347 75.32 -11.35 -9.37
CA THR A 347 76.68 -10.87 -9.00
C THR A 347 77.80 -11.80 -9.38
N ASP A 348 77.46 -13.02 -9.80
CA ASP A 348 78.38 -14.09 -10.14
C ASP A 348 78.78 -14.18 -11.65
N VAL A 349 78.14 -13.31 -12.48
CA VAL A 349 78.40 -13.27 -13.94
C VAL A 349 78.67 -11.83 -14.38
N THR A 350 79.77 -11.59 -15.03
CA THR A 350 80.10 -10.30 -15.65
C THR A 350 79.59 -10.23 -17.09
N ASN A 351 79.08 -9.05 -17.51
CA ASN A 351 78.63 -8.78 -18.89
C ASN A 351 77.39 -9.59 -19.33
N LEU A 352 76.49 -9.89 -18.42
CA LEU A 352 75.21 -10.53 -18.79
C LEU A 352 74.28 -9.49 -19.41
N SER A 353 73.86 -9.70 -20.65
CA SER A 353 72.80 -8.94 -21.27
C SER A 353 71.50 -9.14 -20.48
N ASP A 354 70.79 -8.05 -20.19
CA ASP A 354 69.49 -8.01 -19.42
C ASP A 354 69.64 -8.47 -17.92
N ASN A 355 70.80 -8.31 -17.27
CA ASN A 355 71.00 -8.63 -15.87
C ASN A 355 70.00 -7.85 -14.97
N GLY A 356 69.26 -8.56 -14.12
CA GLY A 356 68.26 -7.99 -13.22
C GLY A 356 66.94 -7.55 -13.91
N ARG A 357 66.71 -7.93 -15.18
CA ARG A 357 65.51 -7.53 -15.91
C ARG A 357 64.26 -8.21 -15.33
N ASP A 358 63.28 -7.40 -14.99
CA ASP A 358 61.98 -7.86 -14.51
C ASP A 358 61.19 -8.58 -15.58
N ALA A 359 60.35 -9.53 -15.17
CA ALA A 359 59.49 -10.29 -16.06
C ALA A 359 58.04 -9.94 -15.93
N PHE A 360 57.34 -9.89 -17.09
CA PHE A 360 55.90 -9.74 -17.19
C PHE A 360 55.32 -11.03 -17.76
N VAL A 361 54.25 -11.55 -17.09
CA VAL A 361 53.57 -12.78 -17.51
C VAL A 361 52.08 -12.53 -17.71
N ALA A 362 51.57 -12.78 -18.91
CA ALA A 362 50.12 -12.87 -19.13
C ALA A 362 49.64 -14.27 -18.85
N ARG A 363 48.56 -14.41 -18.10
CA ARG A 363 47.99 -15.70 -17.66
C ARG A 363 46.53 -15.78 -18.04
N ALA A 364 46.13 -16.94 -18.55
CA ALA A 364 44.74 -17.32 -18.69
C ALA A 364 44.44 -18.49 -17.73
N SER A 365 43.28 -18.46 -17.07
CA SER A 365 42.82 -19.51 -16.16
C SER A 365 41.40 -19.93 -16.51
N PHE A 366 41.12 -21.24 -16.29
CA PHE A 366 39.81 -21.82 -16.52
C PHE A 366 39.39 -22.58 -15.27
N LYS A 367 38.18 -22.27 -14.76
CA LYS A 367 37.55 -23.03 -13.67
C LYS A 367 36.52 -23.96 -14.28
N ILE A 368 36.80 -25.26 -14.28
CA ILE A 368 35.98 -26.29 -14.89
C ILE A 368 35.14 -26.99 -13.82
N PRO A 369 33.80 -27.06 -13.95
CA PRO A 369 32.89 -27.68 -12.98
C PRO A 369 32.92 -29.23 -13.18
N LEU A 370 33.80 -29.93 -12.51
CA LEU A 370 33.97 -31.38 -12.63
C LEU A 370 32.87 -32.16 -11.90
N PHE A 371 32.39 -31.68 -10.76
CA PHE A 371 31.42 -32.42 -9.93
C PHE A 371 29.98 -32.16 -10.41
N ARG A 372 29.59 -32.83 -11.49
CA ARG A 372 28.31 -32.63 -12.19
C ARG A 372 27.06 -32.80 -11.30
N ASN A 373 27.08 -33.75 -10.38
CA ASN A 373 25.98 -34.03 -9.48
C ASN A 373 25.54 -32.79 -8.69
N LYS A 374 26.51 -31.96 -8.27
CA LYS A 374 26.22 -30.69 -7.58
C LYS A 374 25.40 -29.71 -8.45
N TYR A 375 25.78 -29.57 -9.71
CA TYR A 375 25.13 -28.62 -10.63
C TYR A 375 23.78 -29.14 -11.11
N ASN A 376 23.67 -30.46 -11.37
CA ASN A 376 22.40 -31.09 -11.71
C ASN A 376 21.39 -30.94 -10.54
N ALA A 377 21.83 -31.13 -9.28
CA ALA A 377 21.01 -30.94 -8.12
C ALA A 377 20.55 -29.46 -7.97
N LYS A 378 21.41 -28.50 -8.35
CA LYS A 378 21.03 -27.06 -8.34
C LYS A 378 19.95 -26.76 -9.36
N VAL A 379 20.04 -27.28 -10.56
CA VAL A 379 19.01 -27.13 -11.61
C VAL A 379 17.69 -27.74 -11.13
N GLN A 380 17.75 -28.99 -10.64
CA GLN A 380 16.55 -29.67 -10.13
C GLN A 380 15.93 -28.94 -8.96
N GLN A 381 16.70 -28.36 -8.05
CA GLN A 381 16.21 -27.52 -6.95
C GLN A 381 15.48 -26.29 -7.50
N ALA A 382 16.05 -25.63 -8.51
CA ALA A 382 15.41 -24.44 -9.12
C ALA A 382 14.10 -24.80 -9.84
N GLU A 383 14.05 -25.95 -10.54
CA GLU A 383 12.82 -26.45 -11.18
C GLU A 383 11.73 -26.79 -10.16
N LEU A 384 12.08 -27.43 -9.05
CA LEU A 384 11.12 -27.72 -7.97
C LEU A 384 10.59 -26.45 -7.32
N ASN A 385 11.45 -25.44 -7.14
CA ASN A 385 11.01 -24.12 -6.63
C ASN A 385 10.06 -23.44 -7.62
N LEU A 386 10.34 -23.48 -8.93
CA LEU A 386 9.43 -22.96 -9.95
C LEU A 386 8.06 -23.65 -9.89
N ASN A 387 8.06 -24.99 -9.83
CA ASN A 387 6.81 -25.76 -9.69
C ASN A 387 6.04 -25.38 -8.42
N SER A 388 6.74 -25.16 -7.29
CA SER A 388 6.10 -24.71 -6.05
C SER A 388 5.39 -23.37 -6.24
N VAL A 389 6.04 -22.38 -6.83
CA VAL A 389 5.44 -21.05 -7.08
C VAL A 389 4.23 -21.16 -8.01
N GLN A 390 4.26 -22.04 -9.02
CA GLN A 390 3.11 -22.28 -9.90
C GLN A 390 1.90 -22.85 -9.14
N GLN A 391 2.14 -23.77 -8.19
CA GLN A 391 1.06 -24.29 -7.33
C GLN A 391 0.54 -23.21 -6.37
N ASP A 392 1.40 -22.32 -5.88
CA ASP A 392 0.99 -21.18 -5.04
C ASP A 392 0.08 -20.21 -5.81
N ILE A 393 0.33 -19.98 -7.11
CA ILE A 393 -0.53 -19.17 -7.98
C ILE A 393 -1.92 -19.81 -8.07
N ILE A 394 -2.02 -21.09 -8.39
CA ILE A 394 -3.29 -21.81 -8.51
C ILE A 394 -4.05 -21.78 -7.17
N THR A 395 -3.34 -21.99 -6.08
CA THR A 395 -3.91 -21.95 -4.72
C THR A 395 -4.49 -20.59 -4.40
N LEU A 396 -3.77 -19.52 -4.73
CA LEU A 396 -4.25 -18.15 -4.50
C LEU A 396 -5.42 -17.80 -5.41
N GLU A 397 -5.43 -18.20 -6.69
CA GLU A 397 -6.55 -17.99 -7.61
C GLU A 397 -7.83 -18.65 -7.08
N ASN A 398 -7.77 -19.89 -6.63
CA ASN A 398 -8.89 -20.60 -6.02
C ASN A 398 -9.39 -19.91 -4.75
N LYS A 399 -8.46 -19.44 -3.91
CA LYS A 399 -8.81 -18.68 -2.70
C LYS A 399 -9.52 -17.37 -3.04
N LEU A 400 -8.97 -16.57 -3.94
CA LEU A 400 -9.56 -15.29 -4.36
C LEU A 400 -10.96 -15.48 -4.97
N GLU A 401 -11.19 -16.55 -5.71
CA GLU A 401 -12.52 -16.89 -6.21
C GLU A 401 -13.49 -17.19 -5.07
N THR A 402 -13.09 -17.98 -4.08
CA THR A 402 -13.92 -18.31 -2.90
C THR A 402 -14.19 -17.06 -2.06
N ASP A 403 -13.19 -16.20 -1.87
CA ASP A 403 -13.31 -14.95 -1.13
C ASP A 403 -14.27 -13.98 -1.83
N LEU A 404 -14.21 -13.89 -3.18
CA LEU A 404 -15.19 -13.11 -3.96
C LEU A 404 -16.63 -13.64 -3.80
N TYR A 405 -16.84 -14.96 -3.84
CA TYR A 405 -18.16 -15.55 -3.61
C TYR A 405 -18.69 -15.23 -2.22
N THR A 406 -17.82 -15.30 -1.22
CA THR A 406 -18.17 -14.95 0.17
C THR A 406 -18.58 -13.49 0.27
N ALA A 407 -17.78 -12.58 -0.29
CA ALA A 407 -18.07 -11.15 -0.27
C ALA A 407 -19.38 -10.78 -0.99
N LEU A 408 -19.67 -11.42 -2.13
CA LEU A 408 -20.93 -11.21 -2.88
C LEU A 408 -22.15 -11.74 -2.11
N ARG A 409 -22.02 -12.87 -1.40
CA ARG A 409 -23.06 -13.41 -0.52
C ARG A 409 -23.33 -12.43 0.63
N ASP A 410 -22.26 -12.00 1.34
CA ASP A 410 -22.37 -11.12 2.50
C ASP A 410 -22.97 -9.76 2.11
N ARG A 411 -22.56 -9.21 0.96
CA ARG A 411 -23.19 -8.03 0.38
C ARG A 411 -24.68 -8.21 0.12
N SER A 412 -25.07 -9.31 -0.50
CA SER A 412 -26.48 -9.60 -0.81
C SER A 412 -27.30 -9.78 0.47
N ASP A 413 -26.72 -10.43 1.49
CA ASP A 413 -27.36 -10.61 2.80
C ASP A 413 -27.54 -9.27 3.53
N ALA A 414 -26.48 -8.46 3.60
CA ALA A 414 -26.54 -7.13 4.21
C ALA A 414 -27.59 -6.24 3.53
N GLN A 415 -27.67 -6.26 2.18
CA GLN A 415 -28.68 -5.51 1.43
C GLN A 415 -30.11 -5.97 1.75
N ARG A 416 -30.34 -7.29 1.85
CA ARG A 416 -31.66 -7.82 2.23
C ARG A 416 -32.06 -7.42 3.65
N ARG A 417 -31.13 -7.51 4.61
CA ARG A 417 -31.36 -7.09 6.01
C ARG A 417 -31.64 -5.59 6.08
N PHE A 418 -30.84 -4.77 5.42
CA PHE A 418 -31.07 -3.32 5.36
C PHE A 418 -32.47 -3.00 4.82
N ASN A 419 -32.84 -3.54 3.68
CA ASN A 419 -34.16 -3.31 3.07
C ASN A 419 -35.31 -3.78 3.98
N LEU A 420 -35.14 -4.91 4.68
CA LEU A 420 -36.15 -5.43 5.62
C LEU A 420 -36.43 -4.44 6.75
N TYR A 421 -35.37 -3.94 7.40
CA TYR A 421 -35.52 -3.06 8.54
C TYR A 421 -35.94 -1.64 8.12
N ASP A 422 -35.33 -1.09 7.07
CA ASP A 422 -35.57 0.27 6.61
C ASP A 422 -36.98 0.47 6.04
N THR A 423 -37.49 -0.47 5.23
CA THR A 423 -38.75 -0.28 4.50
C THR A 423 -39.95 -0.98 5.12
N LYS A 424 -39.76 -1.89 6.10
CA LYS A 424 -40.88 -2.71 6.60
C LYS A 424 -40.98 -2.73 8.12
N GLN A 425 -39.93 -3.18 8.81
CA GLN A 425 -40.05 -3.54 10.22
C GLN A 425 -40.14 -2.33 11.15
N ILE A 426 -39.32 -1.31 10.93
CA ILE A 426 -39.33 -0.09 11.73
C ILE A 426 -40.69 0.59 11.62
N GLN A 427 -41.18 0.81 10.39
CA GLN A 427 -42.48 1.46 10.16
C GLN A 427 -43.66 0.71 10.84
N ARG A 428 -43.63 -0.65 10.80
CA ARG A 428 -44.66 -1.44 11.44
C ARG A 428 -44.67 -1.35 12.95
N VAL A 429 -43.46 -1.35 13.56
CA VAL A 429 -43.35 -1.20 15.01
C VAL A 429 -43.74 0.20 15.45
N GLU A 430 -43.34 1.24 14.72
CA GLU A 430 -43.76 2.62 14.99
C GLU A 430 -45.28 2.78 14.93
N GLN A 431 -45.93 2.20 13.92
CA GLN A 431 -47.40 2.16 13.84
C GLN A 431 -48.03 1.44 15.05
N ALA A 432 -47.49 0.28 15.46
CA ALA A 432 -47.95 -0.45 16.62
C ALA A 432 -47.79 0.35 17.92
N ILE A 433 -46.67 1.03 18.11
CA ILE A 433 -46.44 1.89 19.27
C ILE A 433 -47.47 3.01 19.30
N ASN A 434 -47.74 3.69 18.20
CA ASN A 434 -48.73 4.78 18.16
C ASN A 434 -50.12 4.29 18.54
N ILE A 435 -50.58 3.15 18.02
CA ILE A 435 -51.88 2.55 18.39
C ILE A 435 -51.91 2.18 19.87
N MET A 436 -50.82 1.58 20.40
CA MET A 436 -50.76 1.22 21.82
C MET A 436 -50.72 2.43 22.74
N MET A 437 -50.06 3.52 22.36
CA MET A 437 -50.04 4.77 23.14
C MET A 437 -51.43 5.41 23.24
N GLU A 438 -52.21 5.43 22.11
CA GLU A 438 -53.58 5.88 22.11
C GLU A 438 -54.46 5.02 23.03
N SER A 439 -54.32 3.69 22.95
CA SER A 439 -55.05 2.73 23.76
C SER A 439 -54.68 2.83 25.26
N TYR A 440 -53.41 3.08 25.56
CA TYR A 440 -52.95 3.32 26.96
C TYR A 440 -53.52 4.59 27.57
N SER A 441 -53.68 5.65 26.80
CA SER A 441 -54.33 6.87 27.29
C SER A 441 -55.77 6.67 27.65
N SER A 442 -56.44 5.65 27.06
CA SER A 442 -57.84 5.26 27.27
C SER A 442 -58.06 4.11 28.24
N ASP A 443 -57.02 3.71 29.00
CA ASP A 443 -57.01 2.60 30.00
C ASP A 443 -57.28 1.17 29.44
N VAL A 444 -57.01 0.95 28.13
CA VAL A 444 -57.30 -0.30 27.43
C VAL A 444 -56.04 -1.17 27.22
N SER A 445 -54.83 -0.60 27.31
CA SER A 445 -53.60 -1.34 27.00
C SER A 445 -52.61 -1.40 28.18
N ASP A 446 -51.71 -2.40 28.18
CA ASP A 446 -50.70 -2.66 29.17
C ASP A 446 -49.41 -1.84 28.90
N PHE A 447 -48.85 -1.19 29.91
CA PHE A 447 -47.59 -0.44 29.85
C PHE A 447 -46.40 -1.32 29.40
N GLU A 448 -46.40 -2.58 29.85
CA GLU A 448 -45.33 -3.52 29.45
C GLU A 448 -45.28 -3.76 27.96
N GLU A 449 -46.44 -3.81 27.28
CA GLU A 449 -46.48 -3.98 25.83
C GLU A 449 -45.86 -2.79 25.11
N ILE A 450 -46.08 -1.57 25.58
CA ILE A 450 -45.44 -0.37 25.02
C ILE A 450 -43.94 -0.46 25.19
N LEU A 451 -43.42 -0.80 26.36
CA LEU A 451 -41.98 -0.95 26.59
C LEU A 451 -41.38 -2.06 25.73
N ARG A 452 -42.12 -3.18 25.54
CA ARG A 452 -41.71 -4.28 24.67
C ARG A 452 -41.58 -3.84 23.19
N LEU A 453 -42.53 -3.03 22.71
CA LEU A 453 -42.48 -2.48 21.36
C LEU A 453 -41.37 -1.44 21.21
N GLN A 454 -41.10 -0.61 22.21
CA GLN A 454 -39.97 0.35 22.22
C GLN A 454 -38.64 -0.37 22.16
N ARG A 455 -38.43 -1.41 22.95
CA ARG A 455 -37.23 -2.27 22.86
C ARG A 455 -37.09 -2.90 21.47
N LYS A 456 -38.22 -3.30 20.84
CA LYS A 456 -38.23 -3.87 19.51
C LYS A 456 -37.89 -2.83 18.42
N LEU A 457 -38.35 -1.60 18.59
CA LEU A 457 -38.00 -0.48 17.71
C LEU A 457 -36.48 -0.20 17.78
N LEU A 458 -35.95 -0.07 19.00
CA LEU A 458 -34.50 0.12 19.23
C LEU A 458 -33.69 -1.00 18.56
N GLU A 459 -34.06 -2.26 18.80
CA GLU A 459 -33.41 -3.43 18.18
C GLU A 459 -33.38 -3.32 16.64
N TYR A 460 -34.51 -2.96 16.01
CA TYR A 460 -34.59 -2.84 14.56
C TYR A 460 -33.81 -1.65 13.99
N GLN A 461 -33.80 -0.51 14.70
CA GLN A 461 -33.00 0.64 14.34
C GLN A 461 -31.50 0.31 14.38
N LEU A 462 -31.03 -0.38 15.43
CA LEU A 462 -29.65 -0.84 15.56
C LEU A 462 -29.29 -1.85 14.45
N LYS A 463 -30.15 -2.84 14.18
CA LYS A 463 -29.95 -3.82 13.09
C LYS A 463 -29.93 -3.19 11.70
N ARG A 464 -30.68 -2.11 11.48
CA ARG A 464 -30.61 -1.35 10.23
C ARG A 464 -29.24 -0.72 10.03
N ILE A 465 -28.70 -0.07 11.07
CA ILE A 465 -27.37 0.55 11.02
C ILE A 465 -26.28 -0.49 10.81
N GLN A 466 -26.35 -1.61 11.55
CA GLN A 466 -25.43 -2.74 11.37
C GLN A 466 -25.47 -3.28 9.93
N ALA A 467 -26.66 -3.52 9.38
CA ALA A 467 -26.79 -4.00 8.01
C ALA A 467 -26.22 -3.01 6.98
N LYS A 468 -26.29 -1.69 7.24
CA LYS A 468 -25.67 -0.66 6.42
C LYS A 468 -24.14 -0.69 6.50
N ALA A 469 -23.58 -0.83 7.69
CA ALA A 469 -22.15 -1.01 7.92
C ALA A 469 -21.64 -2.29 7.24
N ASP A 470 -22.34 -3.42 7.41
CA ASP A 470 -22.01 -4.69 6.75
C ASP A 470 -22.01 -4.58 5.23
N LEU A 471 -22.99 -3.84 4.65
CA LEU A 471 -23.04 -3.59 3.21
C LEU A 471 -21.84 -2.79 2.71
N TYR A 472 -21.45 -1.77 3.46
CA TYR A 472 -20.26 -0.97 3.18
C TYR A 472 -19.00 -1.86 3.24
N MET A 473 -18.87 -2.67 4.29
CA MET A 473 -17.74 -3.57 4.49
C MET A 473 -17.61 -4.62 3.38
N ALA A 474 -18.73 -5.22 2.95
CA ALA A 474 -18.72 -6.18 1.85
C ALA A 474 -18.24 -5.54 0.53
N ASN A 475 -18.66 -4.29 0.24
CA ASN A 475 -18.18 -3.54 -0.91
C ASN A 475 -16.68 -3.19 -0.80
N SER A 476 -16.22 -2.74 0.38
CA SER A 476 -14.81 -2.46 0.65
C SER A 476 -13.93 -3.69 0.47
N TYR A 477 -14.41 -4.87 0.90
CA TYR A 477 -13.69 -6.12 0.71
C TYR A 477 -13.58 -6.53 -0.76
N ILE A 478 -14.65 -6.35 -1.56
CA ILE A 478 -14.61 -6.57 -3.01
C ILE A 478 -13.59 -5.65 -3.68
N ASN A 479 -13.51 -4.38 -3.28
CA ASN A 479 -12.51 -3.43 -3.77
C ASN A 479 -11.09 -3.86 -3.41
N TYR A 480 -10.86 -4.28 -2.16
CA TYR A 480 -9.59 -4.81 -1.71
C TYR A 480 -9.14 -6.03 -2.52
N LEU A 481 -10.03 -7.00 -2.73
CA LEU A 481 -9.76 -8.18 -3.56
C LEU A 481 -9.40 -7.80 -5.00
N SER A 482 -10.09 -6.81 -5.53
CA SER A 482 -9.88 -6.32 -6.90
C SER A 482 -8.55 -5.55 -7.08
N GLY A 483 -7.86 -5.21 -6.00
CA GLY A 483 -6.66 -4.38 -6.07
C GLY A 483 -6.92 -2.94 -6.51
N VAL A 484 -8.19 -2.58 -6.72
CA VAL A 484 -8.60 -1.24 -7.15
C VAL A 484 -8.71 -0.36 -5.92
N ASN A 485 -7.80 0.60 -5.79
CA ASN A 485 -7.97 1.68 -4.82
C ASN A 485 -8.93 2.73 -5.39
N ASN A 486 -9.87 3.18 -4.58
CA ASN A 486 -10.72 4.34 -4.90
C ASN A 486 -9.93 5.66 -4.99
N ILE A 487 -8.65 5.64 -4.65
CA ILE A 487 -7.71 6.74 -4.82
C ILE A 487 -7.04 6.55 -6.18
N THR A 488 -7.48 7.29 -7.19
CA THR A 488 -6.81 7.32 -8.49
C THR A 488 -5.40 7.88 -8.32
N GLU A 489 -4.40 7.32 -9.04
CA GLU A 489 -2.99 7.81 -9.01
C GLU A 489 -2.88 9.31 -9.33
N ASN A 490 -3.88 9.90 -10.00
CA ASN A 490 -3.95 11.33 -10.31
C ASN A 490 -4.38 12.21 -9.13
N GLU A 491 -5.02 11.67 -8.10
CA GLU A 491 -5.40 12.40 -6.88
C GLU A 491 -4.33 12.32 -5.79
N LEU A 492 -3.41 11.38 -5.92
CA LEU A 492 -2.16 11.36 -5.19
C LEU A 492 -1.19 12.32 -5.89
N ASN A 493 -1.46 13.62 -5.86
CA ASN A 493 -0.53 14.65 -6.31
C ASN A 493 0.76 14.55 -5.48
N TYR A 494 1.73 13.86 -6.04
CA TYR A 494 3.06 13.61 -5.53
C TYR A 494 4.03 14.73 -5.93
#